data_2c66b110b84d75b559faeca666e48d94
#
_entry.id   2c66b110b84d75b559faeca666e48d94
#
_cell.length_a   1.000
_cell.length_b   1.000
_cell.length_c   1.000
_cell.angle_alpha   90.00
_cell.angle_beta   90.00
_cell.angle_gamma   90.00
#
_symmetry.space_group_name_H-M   'P 1'
#
loop_
_entity.id
_entity.type
_entity.pdbx_description
1 polymer ?
#
loop_
_entity_poly.entity_id
_entity_poly.type
_entity_poly.pdbx_seq_one_letter_code
_entity_poly.pdbx_strand_id
1 'polypeptide(L)'
;MLIQERKKKEVIMEIRIQAIHFDASDQLQAFIQKKVTKLEQYFDGIIKAEVTLKVVKPETSNNKQAGIRLLVRNGDCFAEKIDNTFEGAVDGCTDALEKQLVKFKEKIRSK
;
A
#
# COMPACT_ATOMS: atom_id res chain seq x y z
N MET A 1 12.47 -26.08 -9.84
CA MET A 1 12.27 -25.70 -9.82
C MET A 1 12.16 -24.76 -9.78
N LEU A 2 12.35 -24.85 -9.80
CA LEU A 2 12.21 -24.16 -9.70
C LEU A 2 11.98 -23.15 -9.74
N ILE A 3 12.02 -23.20 -9.80
CA ILE A 3 11.69 -22.41 -9.83
C ILE A 3 11.47 -21.39 -9.65
N GLN A 4 11.56 -21.42 -9.57
CA GLN A 4 11.20 -20.70 -9.36
C GLN A 4 11.27 -19.74 -9.11
N GLU A 5 11.69 -19.90 -9.10
CA GLU A 5 11.65 -19.24 -8.94
C GLU A 5 11.68 -18.27 -8.95
N ARG A 6 12.00 -18.13 -8.98
CA ARG A 6 11.95 -17.42 -9.31
C ARG A 6 11.80 -16.43 -9.24
N LYS A 7 11.84 -16.43 -9.03
CA LYS A 7 11.62 -15.73 -9.16
C LYS A 7 11.50 -14.77 -8.83
N LYS A 8 11.71 -14.91 -8.59
CA LYS A 8 11.51 -14.19 -8.27
C LYS A 8 11.71 -13.33 -7.83
N LYS A 9 12.34 -13.29 -7.81
CA LYS A 9 12.46 -12.55 -7.55
C LYS A 9 12.37 -11.64 -7.21
N GLU A 10 12.54 -11.82 -7.34
CA GLU A 10 12.25 -10.93 -7.27
C GLU A 10 12.28 -9.91 -6.57
N VAL A 11 12.57 -9.27 -6.93
CA VAL A 11 12.58 -8.29 -6.13
C VAL A 11 11.45 -7.95 -5.53
N ILE A 12 11.41 -7.95 -4.38
CA ILE A 12 10.23 -7.89 -3.74
C ILE A 12 10.17 -6.68 -2.90
N MET A 13 9.11 -5.92 -3.00
CA MET A 13 8.91 -4.75 -2.19
C MET A 13 8.72 -5.19 -0.73
N GLU A 14 9.34 -4.50 0.17
CA GLU A 14 9.15 -4.76 1.59
C GLU A 14 7.85 -4.08 2.02
N ILE A 15 6.96 -4.83 2.68
CA ILE A 15 5.71 -4.25 3.16
C ILE A 15 5.72 -4.27 4.68
N ARG A 16 5.57 -3.10 5.27
CA ARG A 16 5.54 -2.97 6.72
C ARG A 16 4.19 -2.44 7.15
N ILE A 17 3.50 -3.16 8.02
CA ILE A 17 2.18 -2.79 8.49
C ILE A 17 2.26 -2.45 9.97
N GLN A 18 1.77 -1.27 10.33
CA GLN A 18 1.75 -0.84 11.72
C GLN A 18 0.33 -0.47 12.10
N ALA A 19 -0.20 -1.14 13.12
CA ALA A 19 -1.52 -0.83 13.65
C ALA A 19 -1.33 -0.09 14.97
N ILE A 20 -1.89 1.11 15.08
CA ILE A 20 -1.71 1.97 16.25
C ILE A 20 -2.73 1.59 17.31
N HIS A 21 -2.23 1.10 18.44
CA HIS A 21 -3.04 0.74 19.61
C HIS A 21 -4.03 -0.40 19.40
N PHE A 22 -3.76 -1.27 18.42
CA PHE A 22 -4.53 -2.50 18.25
C PHE A 22 -3.71 -3.45 17.40
N ASP A 23 -4.15 -4.70 17.31
CA ASP A 23 -3.48 -5.71 16.50
C ASP A 23 -4.28 -5.97 15.24
N ALA A 24 -3.64 -5.84 14.09
CA ALA A 24 -4.31 -6.16 12.84
C ALA A 24 -4.44 -7.68 12.72
N SER A 25 -5.63 -8.14 12.35
CA SER A 25 -5.86 -9.57 12.18
C SER A 25 -5.04 -10.11 11.02
N ASP A 26 -4.83 -11.42 11.02
CA ASP A 26 -4.12 -12.05 9.91
C ASP A 26 -4.83 -11.81 8.60
N GLN A 27 -6.15 -11.83 8.62
CA GLN A 27 -6.95 -11.59 7.44
C GLN A 27 -6.75 -10.18 6.90
N LEU A 28 -6.72 -9.21 7.79
CA LEU A 28 -6.51 -7.83 7.38
C LEU A 28 -5.11 -7.65 6.82
N GLN A 29 -4.11 -8.24 7.46
CA GLN A 29 -2.75 -8.15 6.97
C GLN A 29 -2.61 -8.77 5.59
N ALA A 30 -3.24 -9.94 5.38
CA ALA A 30 -3.21 -10.60 4.08
C ALA A 30 -3.88 -9.75 3.00
N PHE A 31 -5.01 -9.15 3.35
CA PHE A 31 -5.71 -8.26 2.43
C PHE A 31 -4.83 -7.08 2.02
N ILE A 32 -4.17 -6.47 3.00
CA ILE A 32 -3.30 -5.32 2.74
C ILE A 32 -2.14 -5.73 1.84
N GLN A 33 -1.50 -6.85 2.15
CA GLN A 33 -0.37 -7.30 1.36
C GLN A 33 -0.77 -7.57 -0.09
N LYS A 34 -1.93 -8.17 -0.27
CA LYS A 34 -2.42 -8.46 -1.60
C LYS A 34 -2.68 -7.18 -2.39
N LYS A 35 -3.35 -6.22 -1.76
CA LYS A 35 -3.68 -4.96 -2.44
C LYS A 35 -2.43 -4.15 -2.76
N VAL A 36 -1.50 -4.09 -1.82
CA VAL A 36 -0.29 -3.31 -2.02
C VAL A 36 0.61 -3.95 -3.07
N THR A 37 0.72 -5.27 -3.04
CA THR A 37 1.55 -5.96 -4.02
C THR A 37 1.07 -5.72 -5.45
N LYS A 38 -0.23 -5.58 -5.63
CA LYS A 38 -0.76 -5.30 -6.96
C LYS A 38 -0.25 -3.99 -7.55
N LEU A 39 0.18 -3.08 -6.70
CA LEU A 39 0.66 -1.79 -7.19
C LEU A 39 1.93 -1.92 -8.03
N GLU A 40 2.63 -3.03 -7.91
CA GLU A 40 3.80 -3.28 -8.73
C GLU A 40 3.47 -3.35 -10.21
N GLN A 41 2.21 -3.63 -10.56
CA GLN A 41 1.78 -3.64 -11.94
C GLN A 41 1.89 -2.27 -12.58
N TYR A 42 1.80 -1.23 -11.77
CA TYR A 42 1.81 0.14 -12.27
C TYR A 42 3.18 0.77 -12.25
N PHE A 43 4.07 0.22 -11.46
CA PHE A 43 5.40 0.79 -11.34
C PHE A 43 6.31 -0.22 -10.66
N ASP A 44 7.32 -0.71 -11.36
CA ASP A 44 8.16 -1.75 -10.80
C ASP A 44 9.37 -1.25 -10.03
N GLY A 45 9.40 0.04 -9.73
CA GLY A 45 10.49 0.60 -8.94
C GLY A 45 10.15 0.82 -7.48
N ILE A 46 9.10 0.16 -6.97
CA ILE A 46 8.71 0.32 -5.58
C ILE A 46 9.65 -0.47 -4.68
N ILE A 47 10.27 0.21 -3.74
CA ILE A 47 11.23 -0.40 -2.84
C ILE A 47 10.56 -0.90 -1.58
N LYS A 48 9.65 -0.10 -1.05
CA LYS A 48 9.05 -0.36 0.26
C LYS A 48 7.68 0.26 0.34
N ALA A 49 6.78 -0.39 1.06
CA ALA A 49 5.46 0.15 1.36
C ALA A 49 5.29 0.17 2.86
N GLU A 50 4.92 1.32 3.40
CA GLU A 50 4.64 1.47 4.82
C GLU A 50 3.15 1.74 4.98
N VAL A 51 2.49 0.86 5.71
CA VAL A 51 1.05 0.97 5.92
C VAL A 51 0.80 1.25 7.40
N THR A 52 0.06 2.31 7.68
CA THR A 52 -0.29 2.67 9.05
C THR A 52 -1.81 2.65 9.18
N LEU A 53 -2.29 1.99 10.22
CA LEU A 53 -3.71 1.86 10.48
C LEU A 53 -4.00 2.43 11.85
N LYS A 54 -5.07 3.22 11.96
CA LYS A 54 -5.50 3.69 13.27
C LYS A 54 -6.98 4.04 13.26
N VAL A 55 -7.56 4.07 14.46
CA VAL A 55 -8.94 4.48 14.64
C VAL A 55 -8.92 5.95 15.05
N VAL A 56 -9.61 6.78 14.28
CA VAL A 56 -9.72 8.20 14.60
C VAL A 56 -11.15 8.47 15.01
N LYS A 57 -11.33 9.31 16.03
CA LYS A 57 -12.68 9.62 16.51
C LYS A 57 -13.51 8.35 16.75
N PRO A 58 -13.11 7.53 17.73
CA PRO A 58 -13.76 6.21 17.93
C PRO A 58 -15.27 6.25 18.07
N GLU A 59 -15.81 7.38 18.49
CA GLU A 59 -17.25 7.46 18.72
C GLU A 59 -18.06 7.65 17.44
N THR A 60 -17.41 7.78 16.28
CA THR A 60 -18.13 7.92 15.02
C THR A 60 -17.99 6.64 14.22
N SER A 61 -18.84 6.48 13.21
CA SER A 61 -18.83 5.26 12.42
C SER A 61 -17.76 5.26 11.31
N ASN A 62 -17.44 6.41 10.78
CA ASN A 62 -16.49 6.49 9.68
C ASN A 62 -15.14 6.86 10.26
N ASN A 63 -14.51 5.92 10.94
CA ASN A 63 -13.37 6.23 11.77
C ASN A 63 -12.14 5.34 11.59
N LYS A 64 -12.12 4.52 10.54
CA LYS A 64 -10.95 3.66 10.29
C LYS A 64 -10.04 4.35 9.28
N GLN A 65 -8.86 4.72 9.71
CA GLN A 65 -7.92 5.44 8.86
C GLN A 65 -6.77 4.55 8.43
N ALA A 66 -6.43 4.60 7.15
CA ALA A 66 -5.27 3.91 6.62
C ALA A 66 -4.41 4.91 5.88
N GLY A 67 -3.11 4.80 6.06
CA GLY A 67 -2.15 5.61 5.31
C GLY A 67 -1.15 4.66 4.69
N ILE A 68 -0.85 4.84 3.42
CA ILE A 68 0.13 4.01 2.72
C ILE A 68 1.14 4.90 2.04
N ARG A 69 2.40 4.67 2.36
CA ARG A 69 3.49 5.38 1.75
C ARG A 69 4.33 4.41 0.96
N LEU A 70 4.55 4.72 -0.30
CA LEU A 70 5.39 3.92 -1.17
C LEU A 70 6.69 4.65 -1.41
N LEU A 71 7.79 3.98 -1.11
CA LEU A 71 9.12 4.53 -1.39
C LEU A 71 9.57 3.97 -2.72
N VAL A 72 9.90 4.87 -3.64
CA VAL A 72 10.39 4.49 -4.94
C VAL A 72 11.76 5.10 -5.12
N ARG A 73 12.45 4.67 -6.17
CA ARG A 73 13.83 5.06 -6.37
C ARG A 73 14.06 6.58 -6.33
N ASN A 74 13.19 7.34 -6.93
CA ASN A 74 13.40 8.78 -7.02
C ASN A 74 12.34 9.58 -6.28
N GLY A 75 11.78 9.01 -5.23
CA GLY A 75 10.80 9.76 -4.47
C GLY A 75 9.87 8.87 -3.69
N ASP A 76 8.71 9.38 -3.38
CA ASP A 76 7.71 8.60 -2.68
C ASP A 76 6.31 9.02 -3.10
N CYS A 77 5.36 8.15 -2.82
CA CYS A 77 3.95 8.41 -3.04
C CYS A 77 3.23 8.14 -1.74
N PHE A 78 2.21 8.89 -1.45
CA PHE A 78 1.47 8.74 -0.20
C PHE A 78 -0.02 8.95 -0.43
N ALA A 79 -0.83 8.14 0.25
CA ALA A 79 -2.28 8.32 0.25
C ALA A 79 -2.81 7.95 1.62
N GLU A 80 -3.85 8.66 2.04
CA GLU A 80 -4.46 8.44 3.33
C GLU A 80 -5.97 8.56 3.17
N LYS A 81 -6.69 7.61 3.73
CA LYS A 81 -8.15 7.57 3.60
C LYS A 81 -8.79 7.14 4.91
N ILE A 82 -10.03 7.54 5.10
CA ILE A 82 -10.84 7.16 6.24
C ILE A 82 -12.09 6.48 5.71
N ASP A 83 -12.48 5.38 6.32
CA ASP A 83 -13.67 4.66 5.91
C ASP A 83 -14.27 3.95 7.12
N ASN A 84 -15.38 3.28 6.91
CA ASN A 84 -16.03 2.50 7.95
C ASN A 84 -15.21 1.26 8.32
N THR A 85 -14.42 0.75 7.40
CA THR A 85 -13.58 -0.42 7.63
C THR A 85 -12.17 -0.12 7.19
N PHE A 86 -11.22 -0.87 7.75
CA PHE A 86 -9.83 -0.73 7.31
C PHE A 86 -9.67 -1.20 5.88
N GLU A 87 -10.41 -2.25 5.50
CA GLU A 87 -10.36 -2.75 4.12
C GLU A 87 -10.76 -1.66 3.14
N GLY A 88 -11.86 -0.95 3.46
CA GLY A 88 -12.30 0.14 2.60
C GLY A 88 -11.30 1.28 2.53
N ALA A 89 -10.68 1.61 3.67
CA ALA A 89 -9.69 2.68 3.72
C ALA A 89 -8.46 2.29 2.90
N VAL A 90 -8.00 1.04 3.04
CA VAL A 90 -6.85 0.55 2.29
C VAL A 90 -7.16 0.55 0.79
N ASP A 91 -8.35 0.11 0.44
CA ASP A 91 -8.77 0.09 -0.96
C ASP A 91 -8.74 1.49 -1.57
N GLY A 92 -9.24 2.47 -0.83
CA GLY A 92 -9.18 3.86 -1.28
C GLY A 92 -7.76 4.37 -1.44
N CYS A 93 -6.87 3.97 -0.52
CA CYS A 93 -5.46 4.35 -0.62
C CYS A 93 -4.81 3.76 -1.87
N THR A 94 -5.06 2.48 -2.13
CA THR A 94 -4.43 1.85 -3.28
C THR A 94 -4.96 2.43 -4.59
N ASP A 95 -6.25 2.79 -4.63
CA ASP A 95 -6.79 3.46 -5.82
C ASP A 95 -6.08 4.78 -6.07
N ALA A 96 -5.88 5.56 -5.02
CA ALA A 96 -5.19 6.84 -5.16
C ALA A 96 -3.74 6.65 -5.56
N LEU A 97 -3.09 5.65 -4.98
CA LEU A 97 -1.68 5.37 -5.29
C LEU A 97 -1.50 4.87 -6.72
N GLU A 98 -2.46 4.11 -7.22
CA GLU A 98 -2.43 3.69 -8.61
C GLU A 98 -2.28 4.89 -9.53
N LYS A 99 -3.12 5.88 -9.28
CA LYS A 99 -3.11 7.09 -10.11
C LYS A 99 -1.81 7.86 -9.96
N GLN A 100 -1.31 7.93 -8.73
CA GLN A 100 -0.04 8.62 -8.50
C GLN A 100 1.11 7.91 -9.21
N LEU A 101 1.12 6.58 -9.17
CA LEU A 101 2.18 5.81 -9.80
C LEU A 101 2.15 5.96 -11.31
N VAL A 102 0.98 5.96 -11.90
CA VAL A 102 0.85 6.15 -13.34
C VAL A 102 1.41 7.52 -13.73
N LYS A 103 1.04 8.54 -12.98
CA LYS A 103 1.55 9.88 -13.25
C LYS A 103 3.06 9.96 -13.05
N PHE A 104 3.55 9.32 -12.02
CA PHE A 104 4.97 9.32 -11.71
C PHE A 104 5.76 8.69 -12.86
N LYS A 105 5.24 7.58 -13.37
CA LYS A 105 5.85 6.88 -14.47
C LYS A 105 5.85 7.71 -15.76
N GLU A 106 4.75 8.37 -16.03
CA GLU A 106 4.66 9.24 -17.20
C GLU A 106 5.63 10.40 -17.12
N LYS A 107 5.77 10.96 -15.93
CA LYS A 107 6.68 12.06 -15.71
C LYS A 107 8.12 11.65 -15.99
N ILE A 108 8.50 10.48 -15.55
CA ILE A 108 9.83 9.97 -15.79
C ILE A 108 10.05 9.73 -17.28
N ARG A 109 9.03 9.16 -17.94
CA ARG A 109 9.15 8.88 -19.34
C ARG A 109 9.22 10.08 -20.23
N SER A 110 8.56 11.14 -19.83
CA SER A 110 8.48 12.33 -20.70
C SER A 110 9.76 13.12 -20.69
N LYS A 111 10.74 12.67 -19.95
CA LYS A 111 12.03 13.30 -20.04
C LYS A 111 12.87 12.63 -21.11
#